data_ba97f525fae20c9e573f161c526a8562
#
_entry.id   ba97f525fae20c9e573f161c526a8562
#
_cell.length_a   1.000
_cell.length_b   1.000
_cell.length_c   1.000
_cell.angle_alpha   90.00
_cell.angle_beta   90.00
_cell.angle_gamma   90.00
#
_symmetry.space_group_name_H-M   'P 1'
#
loop_
_entity.id
_entity.type
_entity.pdbx_description
1 polymer ?
#
loop_
_entity_poly.entity_id
_entity_poly.type
_entity_poly.pdbx_seq_one_letter_code
_entity_poly.pdbx_strand_id
1 'polypeptide(L)'
;MAETHYAPLSSAFPFVTSYQTGSSCLPEISRSTERALREGKLLELVYGIKETVATLSQIPVSIFVTGDSGNGMSSFINALREIGHDEDASAPTGVVRTTKTRTEYSSSHFPNVVLWDLPGLGATAQTVEDYVEEMKFSTCNLVIIIASEQFSSNHVKLSKIIQSMGKRFYIVWTKLDRDLSTSVLSQVRLLQNIQENIQENLQKEKVKYPPVFLLSSLDPLQYDFPKLRDTLHKDLSNIRCCEPLKTLYGTYEKIIGDKVAVWKQRIANESLKNSLGVRDDDDMGECL
;
A
#
# COMPACT_ATOMS: atom_id res chain seq x y z
N MET A 1 -26.16 -34.37 20.60
CA MET A 1 -25.18 -33.69 19.74
C MET A 1 -25.80 -32.37 19.37
N ALA A 2 -25.39 -31.27 19.99
CA ALA A 2 -25.90 -29.94 19.71
C ALA A 2 -24.86 -29.25 18.79
N GLU A 3 -25.25 -29.06 17.53
CA GLU A 3 -24.47 -28.27 16.58
C GLU A 3 -24.62 -26.79 16.96
N THR A 4 -23.56 -26.22 17.45
CA THR A 4 -23.42 -24.76 17.64
C THR A 4 -23.19 -24.12 16.28
N HIS A 5 -24.25 -23.58 15.69
CA HIS A 5 -24.15 -22.68 14.55
C HIS A 5 -23.42 -21.38 14.95
N TYR A 6 -22.20 -21.26 14.58
CA TYR A 6 -21.51 -19.96 14.55
C TYR A 6 -22.07 -19.16 13.39
N ALA A 7 -22.83 -18.12 13.68
CA ALA A 7 -23.20 -17.12 12.69
C ALA A 7 -21.93 -16.37 12.25
N PRO A 8 -21.71 -16.16 10.94
CA PRO A 8 -20.57 -15.38 10.49
C PRO A 8 -20.74 -13.91 10.90
N LEU A 9 -19.72 -13.36 11.55
CA LEU A 9 -19.63 -11.96 12.00
C LEU A 9 -19.71 -10.90 10.88
N SER A 10 -19.92 -11.32 9.62
CA SER A 10 -20.00 -10.44 8.46
C SER A 10 -21.27 -9.58 8.38
N SER A 11 -22.29 -9.83 9.20
CA SER A 11 -23.55 -9.09 9.17
C SER A 11 -23.62 -7.89 10.14
N ALA A 12 -22.58 -7.65 10.94
CA ALA A 12 -22.59 -6.59 11.96
C ALA A 12 -21.85 -5.31 11.55
N PHE A 13 -21.25 -5.27 10.36
CA PHE A 13 -20.56 -4.06 9.88
C PHE A 13 -21.34 -3.42 8.73
N PRO A 14 -21.97 -2.26 8.93
CA PRO A 14 -22.50 -1.50 7.81
C PRO A 14 -21.34 -1.08 6.91
N PHE A 15 -21.34 -1.52 5.66
CA PHE A 15 -20.46 -1.01 4.62
C PHE A 15 -20.75 0.48 4.46
N VAL A 16 -19.91 1.31 5.05
CA VAL A 16 -19.92 2.74 4.78
C VAL A 16 -19.15 2.94 3.50
N THR A 17 -19.89 3.17 2.42
CA THR A 17 -19.39 3.70 1.15
C THR A 17 -18.94 5.15 1.33
N SER A 18 -17.87 5.37 2.06
CA SER A 18 -17.12 6.62 2.03
C SER A 18 -15.65 6.25 2.06
N TYR A 19 -14.99 6.45 0.95
CA TYR A 19 -13.54 6.39 0.77
C TYR A 19 -12.85 7.51 1.58
N GLN A 20 -13.04 7.48 2.88
CA GLN A 20 -12.22 8.25 3.80
C GLN A 20 -11.36 7.26 4.57
N THR A 21 -10.07 7.31 4.24
CA THR A 21 -8.94 6.84 5.05
C THR A 21 -9.27 5.68 6.01
N GLY A 22 -8.65 4.51 5.82
CA GLY A 22 -8.82 3.26 6.58
C GLY A 22 -8.71 3.34 8.11
N SER A 23 -9.17 4.44 8.70
CA SER A 23 -9.09 4.77 10.11
C SER A 23 -10.32 4.38 10.92
N SER A 24 -11.46 4.05 10.28
CA SER A 24 -12.71 3.87 11.03
C SER A 24 -13.02 2.44 11.50
N CYS A 25 -12.40 1.40 10.94
CA CYS A 25 -12.58 0.02 11.41
C CYS A 25 -11.63 -0.40 12.56
N LEU A 26 -10.60 0.38 12.81
CA LEU A 26 -9.57 0.09 13.82
C LEU A 26 -9.94 0.39 15.28
N PRO A 27 -10.85 1.34 15.63
CA PRO A 27 -11.08 1.72 17.02
C PRO A 27 -11.66 0.60 17.89
N GLU A 28 -12.52 -0.26 17.36
CA GLU A 28 -13.16 -1.30 18.18
C GLU A 28 -12.25 -2.52 18.38
N ILE A 29 -11.56 -2.95 17.34
CA ILE A 29 -10.58 -4.05 17.41
C ILE A 29 -9.41 -3.63 18.32
N SER A 30 -8.98 -2.38 18.22
CA SER A 30 -7.95 -1.81 19.09
C SER A 30 -8.35 -1.88 20.56
N ARG A 31 -9.57 -1.49 20.92
CA ARG A 31 -10.04 -1.48 22.30
C ARG A 31 -10.11 -2.87 22.94
N SER A 32 -10.60 -3.86 22.22
CA SER A 32 -10.66 -5.25 22.73
C SER A 32 -9.27 -5.83 22.94
N THR A 33 -8.37 -5.58 22.01
CA THR A 33 -6.97 -6.04 22.07
C THR A 33 -6.18 -5.30 23.16
N GLU A 34 -6.40 -4.00 23.34
CA GLU A 34 -5.85 -3.21 24.44
C GLU A 34 -6.30 -3.74 25.81
N ARG A 35 -7.59 -4.05 25.94
CA ARG A 35 -8.14 -4.62 27.15
C ARG A 35 -7.52 -5.99 27.47
N ALA A 36 -7.46 -6.88 26.49
CA ALA A 36 -6.80 -8.18 26.62
C ALA A 36 -5.32 -8.05 27.06
N LEU A 37 -4.60 -7.08 26.50
CA LEU A 37 -3.22 -6.78 26.91
C LEU A 37 -3.14 -6.25 28.34
N ARG A 38 -4.06 -5.36 28.73
CA ARG A 38 -4.11 -4.83 30.11
C ARG A 38 -4.43 -5.91 31.13
N GLU A 39 -5.34 -6.82 30.79
CA GLU A 39 -5.77 -7.93 31.64
C GLU A 39 -4.80 -9.15 31.60
N GLY A 40 -3.79 -9.13 30.74
CA GLY A 40 -2.82 -10.24 30.60
C GLY A 40 -3.37 -11.49 29.90
N LYS A 41 -4.46 -11.36 29.16
CA LYS A 41 -5.15 -12.43 28.45
C LYS A 41 -4.49 -12.70 27.09
N LEU A 42 -3.38 -13.43 27.10
CA LEU A 42 -2.55 -13.65 25.90
C LEU A 42 -3.29 -14.32 24.74
N LEU A 43 -4.19 -15.27 24.99
CA LEU A 43 -4.96 -15.94 23.94
C LEU A 43 -5.94 -14.99 23.24
N GLU A 44 -6.64 -14.15 24.02
CA GLU A 44 -7.54 -13.14 23.46
C GLU A 44 -6.76 -12.08 22.68
N LEU A 45 -5.56 -11.71 23.15
CA LEU A 45 -4.65 -10.81 22.46
C LEU A 45 -4.22 -11.38 21.09
N VAL A 46 -3.76 -12.64 21.04
CA VAL A 46 -3.34 -13.30 19.79
C VAL A 46 -4.52 -13.42 18.82
N TYR A 47 -5.71 -13.74 19.31
CA TYR A 47 -6.90 -13.82 18.48
C TYR A 47 -7.26 -12.45 17.91
N GLY A 48 -7.30 -11.40 18.73
CA GLY A 48 -7.55 -10.02 18.30
C GLY A 48 -6.54 -9.50 17.26
N ILE A 49 -5.27 -9.86 17.41
CA ILE A 49 -4.23 -9.52 16.41
C ILE A 49 -4.50 -10.25 15.09
N LYS A 50 -4.85 -11.54 15.13
CA LYS A 50 -5.17 -12.29 13.90
C LYS A 50 -6.39 -11.72 13.17
N GLU A 51 -7.45 -11.37 13.90
CA GLU A 51 -8.62 -10.71 13.32
C GLU A 51 -8.28 -9.35 12.73
N THR A 52 -7.44 -8.58 13.42
CA THR A 52 -6.95 -7.29 12.90
C THR A 52 -6.24 -7.49 11.56
N VAL A 53 -5.29 -8.42 11.47
CA VAL A 53 -4.56 -8.70 10.23
C VAL A 53 -5.51 -9.17 9.12
N ALA A 54 -6.46 -10.05 9.43
CA ALA A 54 -7.48 -10.50 8.47
C ALA A 54 -8.33 -9.34 7.94
N THR A 55 -8.77 -8.43 8.82
CA THR A 55 -9.54 -7.24 8.45
C THR A 55 -8.70 -6.28 7.60
N LEU A 56 -7.43 -6.05 7.97
CA LEU A 56 -6.51 -5.20 7.21
C LEU A 56 -6.28 -5.72 5.79
N SER A 57 -6.27 -7.04 5.60
CA SER A 57 -6.12 -7.64 4.27
C SER A 57 -7.29 -7.34 3.33
N GLN A 58 -8.46 -6.98 3.88
CA GLN A 58 -9.66 -6.62 3.13
C GLN A 58 -9.72 -5.13 2.76
N ILE A 59 -8.83 -4.29 3.29
CA ILE A 59 -8.82 -2.87 2.97
C ILE A 59 -8.46 -2.68 1.49
N PRO A 60 -9.32 -1.97 0.72
CA PRO A 60 -9.02 -1.69 -0.68
C PRO A 60 -7.78 -0.82 -0.83
N VAL A 61 -6.92 -1.17 -1.77
CA VAL A 61 -5.76 -0.36 -2.15
C VAL A 61 -6.00 0.26 -3.51
N SER A 62 -5.94 1.58 -3.57
CA SER A 62 -6.08 2.34 -4.82
C SER A 62 -4.71 2.59 -5.44
N ILE A 63 -4.51 2.08 -6.65
CA ILE A 63 -3.30 2.27 -7.46
C ILE A 63 -3.65 3.14 -8.66
N PHE A 64 -2.99 4.28 -8.78
CA PHE A 64 -3.14 5.16 -9.93
C PHE A 64 -2.11 4.83 -10.99
N VAL A 65 -2.58 4.63 -12.21
CA VAL A 65 -1.74 4.43 -13.39
C VAL A 65 -1.84 5.69 -14.25
N THR A 66 -0.72 6.35 -14.48
CA THR A 66 -0.65 7.66 -15.13
C THR A 66 0.64 7.78 -15.95
N GLY A 67 0.70 8.77 -16.83
CA GLY A 67 1.83 9.04 -17.72
C GLY A 67 1.42 9.92 -18.87
N ASP A 68 2.33 10.20 -19.78
CA ASP A 68 1.98 10.97 -20.98
C ASP A 68 1.04 10.17 -21.90
N SER A 69 0.18 10.88 -22.62
CA SER A 69 -0.76 10.25 -23.55
C SER A 69 -0.02 9.39 -24.59
N GLY A 70 -0.50 8.18 -24.81
CA GLY A 70 0.12 7.23 -25.74
C GLY A 70 1.21 6.34 -25.13
N ASN A 71 1.56 6.49 -23.86
CA ASN A 71 2.58 5.64 -23.23
C ASN A 71 2.10 4.21 -22.90
N GLY A 72 0.86 3.84 -23.21
CA GLY A 72 0.35 2.49 -23.06
C GLY A 72 -0.18 2.16 -21.67
N MET A 73 -0.75 3.13 -20.96
CA MET A 73 -1.33 2.97 -19.62
C MET A 73 -2.41 1.88 -19.59
N SER A 74 -3.42 1.98 -20.47
CA SER A 74 -4.51 0.98 -20.55
C SER A 74 -4.00 -0.41 -20.93
N SER A 75 -3.03 -0.51 -21.87
CA SER A 75 -2.39 -1.79 -22.21
C SER A 75 -1.64 -2.39 -21.03
N PHE A 76 -0.96 -1.56 -20.24
CA PHE A 76 -0.28 -1.99 -19.02
C PHE A 76 -1.28 -2.53 -17.98
N ILE A 77 -2.42 -1.83 -17.79
CA ILE A 77 -3.48 -2.29 -16.90
C ILE A 77 -4.03 -3.64 -17.32
N ASN A 78 -4.31 -3.84 -18.61
CA ASN A 78 -4.77 -5.13 -19.14
C ASN A 78 -3.74 -6.23 -18.90
N ALA A 79 -2.47 -5.98 -19.20
CA ALA A 79 -1.38 -6.92 -18.94
C ALA A 79 -1.20 -7.26 -17.46
N LEU A 80 -1.34 -6.28 -16.57
CA LEU A 80 -1.25 -6.50 -15.12
C LEU A 80 -2.43 -7.32 -14.58
N ARG A 81 -3.61 -7.18 -15.21
CA ARG A 81 -4.82 -7.94 -14.90
C ARG A 81 -4.86 -9.31 -15.58
N GLU A 82 -3.92 -9.60 -16.47
CA GLU A 82 -3.89 -10.81 -17.31
C GLU A 82 -5.15 -10.96 -18.20
N ILE A 83 -5.66 -9.84 -18.68
CA ILE A 83 -6.82 -9.77 -19.57
C ILE A 83 -6.35 -9.43 -21.00
N GLY A 84 -6.85 -10.17 -21.98
CA GLY A 84 -6.61 -9.90 -23.39
C GLY A 84 -7.22 -8.55 -23.82
N HIS A 85 -6.63 -7.93 -24.85
CA HIS A 85 -7.08 -6.63 -25.33
C HIS A 85 -8.48 -6.66 -25.97
N ASP A 86 -8.91 -7.83 -26.42
CA ASP A 86 -10.20 -8.05 -27.10
C ASP A 86 -11.30 -8.56 -26.14
N GLU A 87 -11.03 -8.64 -24.83
CA GLU A 87 -12.02 -9.06 -23.86
C GLU A 87 -12.89 -7.88 -23.43
N ASP A 88 -14.19 -8.14 -23.19
CA ASP A 88 -15.18 -7.12 -22.79
C ASP A 88 -14.79 -6.35 -21.52
N ALA A 89 -14.06 -7.00 -20.61
CA ALA A 89 -13.57 -6.39 -19.38
C ALA A 89 -12.25 -5.64 -19.53
N SER A 90 -11.69 -5.53 -20.74
CA SER A 90 -10.42 -4.87 -20.99
C SER A 90 -10.54 -3.34 -20.88
N ALA A 91 -9.45 -2.69 -20.44
CA ALA A 91 -9.33 -1.25 -20.58
C ALA A 91 -9.20 -0.91 -22.07
N PRO A 92 -9.94 0.10 -22.59
CA PRO A 92 -9.90 0.45 -24.00
C PRO A 92 -8.48 0.85 -24.42
N THR A 93 -7.97 0.20 -25.46
CA THR A 93 -6.66 0.48 -26.04
C THR A 93 -6.80 0.99 -27.46
N GLY A 94 -5.90 1.83 -27.92
CA GLY A 94 -5.92 2.33 -29.31
C GLY A 94 -4.88 3.42 -29.56
N VAL A 95 -4.76 3.78 -30.85
CA VAL A 95 -3.82 4.82 -31.33
C VAL A 95 -4.36 6.23 -31.02
N VAL A 96 -5.67 6.37 -30.86
CA VAL A 96 -6.35 7.62 -30.52
C VAL A 96 -6.61 7.65 -29.01
N ARG A 97 -6.64 8.84 -28.40
CA ARG A 97 -6.96 9.04 -26.98
C ARG A 97 -8.25 8.30 -26.60
N THR A 98 -8.09 7.24 -25.82
CA THR A 98 -9.19 6.37 -25.40
C THR A 98 -9.72 6.76 -24.03
N THR A 99 -8.82 7.13 -23.10
CA THR A 99 -9.17 7.48 -21.71
C THR A 99 -9.38 8.98 -21.59
N LYS A 100 -10.64 9.40 -21.45
CA LYS A 100 -11.04 10.81 -21.27
C LYS A 100 -11.35 11.13 -19.81
N THR A 101 -11.76 10.14 -19.06
CA THR A 101 -12.15 10.25 -17.65
C THR A 101 -11.45 9.15 -16.87
N ARG A 102 -11.24 9.39 -15.59
CA ARG A 102 -10.70 8.42 -14.65
C ARG A 102 -11.60 7.17 -14.64
N THR A 103 -11.03 6.01 -14.88
CA THR A 103 -11.76 4.72 -14.95
C THR A 103 -11.12 3.72 -13.99
N GLU A 104 -11.94 2.95 -13.29
CA GLU A 104 -11.49 1.94 -12.34
C GLU A 104 -11.54 0.53 -12.91
N TYR A 105 -10.59 -0.30 -12.52
CA TYR A 105 -10.50 -1.71 -12.89
C TYR A 105 -10.11 -2.55 -11.68
N SER A 106 -10.83 -3.65 -11.47
CA SER A 106 -10.45 -4.68 -10.50
C SER A 106 -9.56 -5.73 -11.14
N SER A 107 -8.81 -6.46 -10.32
CA SER A 107 -7.96 -7.56 -10.75
C SER A 107 -8.22 -8.80 -9.91
N SER A 108 -8.37 -9.95 -10.57
CA SER A 108 -8.45 -11.25 -9.89
C SER A 108 -7.11 -11.65 -9.25
N HIS A 109 -5.99 -11.20 -9.83
CA HIS A 109 -4.63 -11.48 -9.34
C HIS A 109 -4.23 -10.63 -8.13
N PHE A 110 -4.89 -9.49 -7.92
CA PHE A 110 -4.66 -8.60 -6.80
C PHE A 110 -5.98 -8.33 -6.06
N PRO A 111 -6.41 -9.25 -5.16
CA PRO A 111 -7.66 -9.08 -4.41
C PRO A 111 -7.68 -7.77 -3.63
N ASN A 112 -8.81 -7.08 -3.63
CA ASN A 112 -9.01 -5.80 -2.96
C ASN A 112 -8.02 -4.70 -3.44
N VAL A 113 -7.66 -4.74 -4.72
CA VAL A 113 -6.90 -3.67 -5.39
C VAL A 113 -7.77 -3.07 -6.48
N VAL A 114 -7.83 -1.75 -6.52
CA VAL A 114 -8.46 -0.98 -7.57
C VAL A 114 -7.38 -0.26 -8.37
N LEU A 115 -7.28 -0.60 -9.66
CA LEU A 115 -6.39 0.05 -10.62
C LEU A 115 -7.18 1.19 -11.29
N TRP A 116 -6.66 2.39 -11.21
CA TRP A 116 -7.26 3.57 -11.82
C TRP A 116 -6.48 3.96 -13.07
N ASP A 117 -7.12 3.84 -14.23
CA ASP A 117 -6.61 4.39 -15.49
C ASP A 117 -6.91 5.88 -15.54
N LEU A 118 -5.88 6.71 -15.51
CA LEU A 118 -6.03 8.15 -15.52
C LEU A 118 -5.85 8.70 -16.95
N PRO A 119 -6.54 9.81 -17.31
CA PRO A 119 -6.24 10.53 -18.53
C PRO A 119 -4.75 10.87 -18.63
N GLY A 120 -4.16 10.72 -19.81
CA GLY A 120 -2.74 11.01 -19.98
C GLY A 120 -2.39 12.47 -19.71
N LEU A 121 -1.24 12.71 -19.12
CA LEU A 121 -0.65 14.02 -18.95
C LEU A 121 -0.55 14.77 -20.30
N GLY A 122 -0.85 16.06 -20.30
CA GLY A 122 -0.89 16.86 -21.54
C GLY A 122 -2.14 16.64 -22.39
N ALA A 123 -3.11 15.86 -21.92
CA ALA A 123 -4.39 15.69 -22.58
C ALA A 123 -5.24 16.98 -22.53
N THR A 124 -5.08 17.74 -21.47
CA THR A 124 -5.67 19.07 -21.27
C THR A 124 -4.56 20.10 -21.16
N ALA A 125 -4.87 21.39 -21.38
CA ALA A 125 -3.89 22.50 -21.29
C ALA A 125 -3.51 22.86 -19.84
N GLN A 126 -3.62 21.89 -18.92
CA GLN A 126 -3.44 22.08 -17.50
C GLN A 126 -1.97 21.83 -17.08
N THR A 127 -1.59 22.47 -15.99
CA THR A 127 -0.31 22.17 -15.32
C THR A 127 -0.32 20.78 -14.68
N VAL A 128 0.83 20.26 -14.32
CA VAL A 128 0.92 18.97 -13.61
C VAL A 128 0.29 19.07 -12.22
N GLU A 129 0.35 20.25 -11.61
CA GLU A 129 -0.26 20.58 -10.33
C GLU A 129 -1.78 20.48 -10.39
N ASP A 130 -2.39 21.13 -11.39
CA ASP A 130 -3.85 21.08 -11.62
C ASP A 130 -4.32 19.64 -11.89
N TYR A 131 -3.55 18.90 -12.68
CA TYR A 131 -3.82 17.49 -12.94
C TYR A 131 -3.82 16.64 -11.68
N VAL A 132 -2.85 16.83 -10.78
CA VAL A 132 -2.76 16.09 -9.51
C VAL A 132 -3.96 16.39 -8.61
N GLU A 133 -4.42 17.63 -8.58
CA GLU A 133 -5.59 18.04 -7.81
C GLU A 133 -6.88 17.49 -8.41
N GLU A 134 -7.11 17.65 -9.72
CA GLU A 134 -8.29 17.16 -10.44
C GLU A 134 -8.44 15.64 -10.31
N MET A 135 -7.34 14.89 -10.47
CA MET A 135 -7.34 13.44 -10.35
C MET A 135 -7.35 12.95 -8.89
N LYS A 136 -7.27 13.87 -7.92
CA LYS A 136 -7.33 13.58 -6.47
C LYS A 136 -6.26 12.58 -6.01
N PHE A 137 -5.00 12.84 -6.35
CA PHE A 137 -3.89 11.97 -5.95
C PHE A 137 -3.76 11.77 -4.43
N SER A 138 -4.38 12.63 -3.62
CA SER A 138 -4.46 12.44 -2.16
C SER A 138 -5.11 11.11 -1.77
N THR A 139 -6.03 10.59 -2.59
CA THR A 139 -6.81 9.37 -2.31
C THR A 139 -6.13 8.06 -2.70
N CYS A 140 -5.03 8.11 -3.47
CA CYS A 140 -4.32 6.89 -3.86
C CYS A 140 -3.32 6.42 -2.80
N ASN A 141 -3.02 5.11 -2.82
CA ASN A 141 -2.02 4.49 -1.96
C ASN A 141 -0.67 4.32 -2.67
N LEU A 142 -0.71 4.10 -3.98
CA LEU A 142 0.46 3.90 -4.83
C LEU A 142 0.22 4.54 -6.19
N VAL A 143 1.25 5.12 -6.80
CA VAL A 143 1.21 5.65 -8.16
C VAL A 143 2.18 4.87 -9.03
N ILE A 144 1.75 4.49 -10.23
CA ILE A 144 2.58 3.90 -11.28
C ILE A 144 2.66 4.92 -12.42
N ILE A 145 3.85 5.46 -12.63
CA ILE A 145 4.13 6.43 -13.70
C ILE A 145 4.62 5.65 -14.93
N ILE A 146 3.86 5.70 -15.99
CA ILE A 146 4.14 5.01 -17.24
C ILE A 146 4.88 5.96 -18.19
N ALA A 147 6.05 5.54 -18.65
CA ALA A 147 6.84 6.21 -19.68
C ALA A 147 7.09 5.27 -20.85
N SER A 148 7.30 5.83 -22.03
CA SER A 148 7.80 5.15 -23.23
C SER A 148 8.48 6.18 -24.12
N GLU A 149 9.44 5.78 -24.95
CA GLU A 149 10.20 6.67 -25.85
C GLU A 149 11.07 7.72 -25.13
N GLN A 150 10.54 8.42 -24.14
CA GLN A 150 11.27 9.41 -23.34
C GLN A 150 10.71 9.52 -21.92
N PHE A 151 11.59 9.85 -20.97
CA PHE A 151 11.19 10.26 -19.64
C PHE A 151 11.05 11.77 -19.61
N SER A 152 9.81 12.27 -19.82
CA SER A 152 9.52 13.68 -20.06
C SER A 152 9.65 14.54 -18.79
N SER A 153 9.70 15.86 -18.98
CA SER A 153 9.66 16.83 -17.88
C SER A 153 8.38 16.70 -17.03
N ASN A 154 7.26 16.27 -17.62
CA ASN A 154 6.02 16.01 -16.90
C ASN A 154 6.15 14.85 -15.93
N HIS A 155 6.81 13.75 -16.34
CA HIS A 155 7.09 12.60 -15.46
C HIS A 155 7.96 13.03 -14.27
N VAL A 156 8.95 13.86 -14.50
CA VAL A 156 9.85 14.37 -13.43
C VAL A 156 9.10 15.27 -12.45
N LYS A 157 8.30 16.22 -12.96
CA LYS A 157 7.49 17.11 -12.13
C LYS A 157 6.48 16.32 -11.30
N LEU A 158 5.78 15.37 -11.94
CA LEU A 158 4.82 14.51 -11.27
C LEU A 158 5.49 13.68 -10.16
N SER A 159 6.65 13.08 -10.45
CA SER A 159 7.45 12.34 -9.44
C SER A 159 7.79 13.20 -8.23
N LYS A 160 8.16 14.46 -8.46
CA LYS A 160 8.50 15.41 -7.40
C LYS A 160 7.28 15.73 -6.52
N ILE A 161 6.12 15.97 -7.14
CA ILE A 161 4.88 16.25 -6.41
C ILE A 161 4.45 15.01 -5.59
N ILE A 162 4.44 13.82 -6.19
CA ILE A 162 4.08 12.58 -5.50
C ILE A 162 5.01 12.33 -4.31
N GLN A 163 6.32 12.54 -4.48
CA GLN A 163 7.28 12.46 -3.38
C GLN A 163 6.97 13.46 -2.26
N SER A 164 6.66 14.72 -2.61
CA SER A 164 6.31 15.76 -1.62
C SER A 164 5.03 15.42 -0.83
N MET A 165 4.11 14.69 -1.44
CA MET A 165 2.90 14.16 -0.79
C MET A 165 3.18 12.93 0.09
N GLY A 166 4.43 12.46 0.17
CA GLY A 166 4.81 11.25 0.92
C GLY A 166 4.24 9.96 0.35
N LYS A 167 3.79 9.96 -0.91
CA LYS A 167 3.22 8.79 -1.57
C LYS A 167 4.30 7.91 -2.17
N ARG A 168 4.06 6.59 -2.18
CA ARG A 168 4.90 5.64 -2.93
C ARG A 168 4.60 5.74 -4.41
N PHE A 169 5.62 5.57 -5.24
CA PHE A 169 5.46 5.48 -6.67
C PHE A 169 6.51 4.59 -7.33
N TYR A 170 6.16 4.06 -8.49
CA TYR A 170 7.05 3.31 -9.38
C TYR A 170 7.13 4.03 -10.72
N ILE A 171 8.22 3.81 -11.43
CA ILE A 171 8.35 4.17 -12.84
C ILE A 171 8.35 2.89 -13.65
N VAL A 172 7.51 2.84 -14.65
CA VAL A 172 7.41 1.73 -15.58
C VAL A 172 7.68 2.24 -16.99
N TRP A 173 8.73 1.74 -17.60
CA TRP A 173 9.01 1.95 -19.01
C TRP A 173 8.36 0.85 -19.83
N THR A 174 7.41 1.21 -20.65
CA THR A 174 6.64 0.29 -21.50
C THR A 174 7.17 0.23 -22.94
N LYS A 175 6.60 -0.65 -23.75
CA LYS A 175 6.94 -0.85 -25.18
C LYS A 175 8.42 -1.20 -25.41
N LEU A 176 9.02 -1.90 -24.45
CA LEU A 176 10.41 -2.30 -24.55
C LEU A 176 10.68 -3.23 -25.76
N ASP A 177 9.70 -4.04 -26.13
CA ASP A 177 9.71 -4.87 -27.35
C ASP A 177 9.98 -4.04 -28.60
N ARG A 178 9.31 -2.89 -28.75
CA ARG A 178 9.51 -1.96 -29.84
C ARG A 178 10.90 -1.32 -29.79
N ASP A 179 11.32 -0.85 -28.61
CA ASP A 179 12.60 -0.20 -28.43
C ASP A 179 13.75 -1.15 -28.77
N LEU A 180 13.65 -2.42 -28.36
CA LEU A 180 14.62 -3.47 -28.69
C LEU A 180 14.63 -3.81 -30.17
N SER A 181 13.48 -3.80 -30.85
CA SER A 181 13.38 -4.13 -32.27
C SER A 181 13.91 -3.01 -33.19
N THR A 182 13.87 -1.77 -32.74
CA THR A 182 14.30 -0.60 -33.51
C THR A 182 15.71 -0.10 -33.17
N SER A 183 16.25 -0.53 -32.03
CA SER A 183 17.54 -0.07 -31.56
C SER A 183 18.70 -0.75 -32.29
N VAL A 184 19.72 0.03 -32.63
CA VAL A 184 21.01 -0.48 -33.11
C VAL A 184 21.97 -0.87 -31.95
N LEU A 185 21.59 -0.57 -30.72
CA LEU A 185 22.35 -0.90 -29.52
C LEU A 185 22.11 -2.35 -29.09
N SER A 186 23.08 -2.94 -28.41
CA SER A 186 22.81 -4.21 -27.73
C SER A 186 21.74 -4.03 -26.65
N GLN A 187 20.97 -5.07 -26.36
CA GLN A 187 19.93 -5.06 -25.33
C GLN A 187 20.45 -4.51 -24.00
N VAL A 188 21.58 -5.01 -23.52
CA VAL A 188 22.18 -4.57 -22.25
C VAL A 188 22.44 -3.06 -22.24
N ARG A 189 23.00 -2.53 -23.34
CA ARG A 189 23.34 -1.12 -23.45
C ARG A 189 22.08 -0.24 -23.50
N LEU A 190 21.07 -0.68 -24.23
CA LEU A 190 19.78 0.03 -24.30
C LEU A 190 19.11 0.12 -22.93
N LEU A 191 19.00 -1.00 -22.22
CA LEU A 191 18.41 -1.03 -20.88
C LEU A 191 19.15 -0.11 -19.91
N GLN A 192 20.47 -0.15 -19.95
CA GLN A 192 21.31 0.72 -19.12
C GLN A 192 21.08 2.20 -19.45
N ASN A 193 21.08 2.58 -20.72
CA ASN A 193 20.85 3.96 -21.15
C ASN A 193 19.48 4.48 -20.70
N ILE A 194 18.41 3.65 -20.75
CA ILE A 194 17.08 4.03 -20.28
C ILE A 194 17.11 4.28 -18.76
N GLN A 195 17.74 3.39 -17.99
CA GLN A 195 17.83 3.53 -16.54
C GLN A 195 18.65 4.75 -16.14
N GLU A 196 19.80 4.97 -16.76
CA GLU A 196 20.65 6.14 -16.52
C GLU A 196 19.91 7.45 -16.83
N ASN A 197 19.18 7.51 -17.96
CA ASN A 197 18.39 8.68 -18.33
C ASN A 197 17.31 9.01 -17.29
N ILE A 198 16.55 8.01 -16.82
CA ILE A 198 15.54 8.19 -15.78
C ILE A 198 16.21 8.70 -14.49
N GLN A 199 17.31 8.06 -14.08
CA GLN A 199 18.04 8.40 -12.87
C GLN A 199 18.57 9.84 -12.88
N GLU A 200 19.24 10.24 -13.97
CA GLU A 200 19.78 11.59 -14.12
C GLU A 200 18.70 12.67 -14.04
N ASN A 201 17.56 12.44 -14.73
CA ASN A 201 16.46 13.39 -14.73
C ASN A 201 15.82 13.55 -13.33
N LEU A 202 15.65 12.47 -12.61
CA LEU A 202 15.13 12.52 -11.23
C LEU A 202 16.13 13.18 -10.28
N GLN A 203 17.43 12.89 -10.43
CA GLN A 203 18.48 13.43 -9.58
C GLN A 203 18.61 14.96 -9.73
N LYS A 204 18.47 15.49 -10.95
CA LYS A 204 18.47 16.96 -11.21
C LYS A 204 17.41 17.69 -10.38
N GLU A 205 16.26 17.06 -10.16
CA GLU A 205 15.15 17.62 -9.38
C GLU A 205 15.13 17.14 -7.91
N LYS A 206 16.18 16.46 -7.46
CA LYS A 206 16.32 15.93 -6.09
C LYS A 206 15.21 14.97 -5.71
N VAL A 207 14.69 14.23 -6.68
CA VAL A 207 13.70 13.16 -6.45
C VAL A 207 14.45 11.89 -6.07
N LYS A 208 14.02 11.25 -4.96
CA LYS A 208 14.58 9.96 -4.54
C LYS A 208 14.26 8.91 -5.61
N TYR A 209 15.28 8.14 -6.01
CA TYR A 209 15.12 7.11 -7.04
C TYR A 209 14.12 6.03 -6.61
N PRO A 210 12.99 5.87 -7.31
CA PRO A 210 11.99 4.85 -7.00
C PRO A 210 12.35 3.51 -7.65
N PRO A 211 11.60 2.44 -7.38
CA PRO A 211 11.65 1.24 -8.20
C PRO A 211 11.33 1.55 -9.67
N VAL A 212 12.20 1.09 -10.58
CA VAL A 212 12.05 1.27 -12.04
C VAL A 212 11.97 -0.11 -12.68
N PHE A 213 11.01 -0.29 -13.59
CA PHE A 213 10.75 -1.53 -14.30
C PHE A 213 10.71 -1.27 -15.80
N LEU A 214 11.50 -2.03 -16.56
CA LEU A 214 11.54 -1.97 -18.02
C LEU A 214 10.82 -3.21 -18.57
N LEU A 215 9.70 -3.00 -19.27
CA LEU A 215 8.82 -4.10 -19.64
C LEU A 215 8.09 -3.89 -20.98
N SER A 216 7.50 -4.96 -21.48
CA SER A 216 6.50 -4.93 -22.55
C SER A 216 5.14 -5.36 -22.01
N SER A 217 4.10 -4.58 -22.30
CA SER A 217 2.72 -4.96 -21.98
C SER A 217 2.18 -6.04 -22.91
N LEU A 218 2.85 -6.31 -24.04
CA LEU A 218 2.49 -7.37 -24.97
C LEU A 218 3.04 -8.74 -24.55
N ASP A 219 4.09 -8.73 -23.72
CA ASP A 219 4.71 -9.96 -23.21
C ASP A 219 4.91 -9.87 -21.67
N PRO A 220 3.86 -10.10 -20.90
CA PRO A 220 3.89 -9.95 -19.43
C PRO A 220 4.62 -11.08 -18.72
N LEU A 221 5.22 -12.02 -19.43
CA LEU A 221 6.06 -13.08 -18.85
C LEU A 221 7.55 -12.78 -18.95
N GLN A 222 7.92 -11.74 -19.70
CA GLN A 222 9.32 -11.38 -19.93
C GLN A 222 9.71 -10.05 -19.27
N TYR A 223 11.00 -9.74 -19.37
CA TYR A 223 11.63 -8.52 -18.84
C TYR A 223 11.37 -8.33 -17.35
N ASP A 224 11.10 -7.10 -16.91
CA ASP A 224 10.86 -6.79 -15.49
C ASP A 224 9.38 -7.00 -15.05
N PHE A 225 8.50 -7.53 -15.92
CA PHE A 225 7.09 -7.69 -15.56
C PHE A 225 6.87 -8.64 -14.36
N PRO A 226 7.52 -9.84 -14.30
CA PRO A 226 7.43 -10.69 -13.11
C PRO A 226 7.95 -10.00 -11.84
N LYS A 227 9.07 -9.30 -11.95
CA LYS A 227 9.67 -8.55 -10.83
C LYS A 227 8.74 -7.43 -10.34
N LEU A 228 8.04 -6.74 -11.26
CA LEU A 228 7.03 -5.74 -10.90
C LEU A 228 5.89 -6.39 -10.09
N ARG A 229 5.36 -7.54 -10.53
CA ARG A 229 4.30 -8.26 -9.81
C ARG A 229 4.73 -8.65 -8.40
N ASP A 230 5.91 -9.23 -8.24
CA ASP A 230 6.46 -9.62 -6.94
C ASP A 230 6.64 -8.40 -6.02
N THR A 231 7.16 -7.30 -6.57
CA THR A 231 7.34 -6.05 -5.81
C THR A 231 5.98 -5.48 -5.40
N LEU A 232 5.00 -5.52 -6.29
CA LEU A 232 3.67 -5.03 -6.01
C LEU A 232 2.98 -5.87 -4.93
N HIS A 233 3.03 -7.21 -4.98
CA HIS A 233 2.51 -8.09 -3.94
C HIS A 233 3.10 -7.78 -2.57
N LYS A 234 4.42 -7.61 -2.50
CA LYS A 234 5.14 -7.27 -1.27
C LYS A 234 4.72 -5.90 -0.73
N ASP A 235 4.64 -4.90 -1.61
CA ASP A 235 4.30 -3.54 -1.19
C ASP A 235 2.81 -3.37 -0.86
N LEU A 236 1.91 -4.11 -1.49
CA LEU A 236 0.50 -4.15 -1.12
C LEU A 236 0.30 -4.63 0.32
N SER A 237 1.01 -5.67 0.73
CA SER A 237 1.01 -6.13 2.11
C SER A 237 1.50 -5.04 3.07
N ASN A 238 2.58 -4.36 2.72
CA ASN A 238 3.11 -3.24 3.50
C ASN A 238 2.13 -2.05 3.56
N ILE A 239 1.51 -1.66 2.44
CA ILE A 239 0.56 -0.55 2.37
C ILE A 239 -0.64 -0.81 3.28
N ARG A 240 -1.19 -2.03 3.26
CA ARG A 240 -2.33 -2.41 4.10
C ARG A 240 -2.01 -2.43 5.58
N CYS A 241 -0.81 -2.88 5.93
CA CYS A 241 -0.44 -3.12 7.32
C CYS A 241 0.28 -1.94 7.99
N CYS A 242 1.02 -1.11 7.24
CA CYS A 242 1.94 -0.14 7.84
C CYS A 242 1.28 0.89 8.75
N GLU A 243 0.25 1.60 8.31
CA GLU A 243 -0.35 2.68 9.10
C GLU A 243 -1.17 2.13 10.28
N PRO A 244 -2.06 1.14 10.08
CA PRO A 244 -2.79 0.55 11.18
C PRO A 244 -1.90 -0.12 12.22
N LEU A 245 -0.88 -0.87 11.77
CA LEU A 245 0.04 -1.54 12.69
C LEU A 245 0.96 -0.57 13.44
N LYS A 246 1.38 0.53 12.85
CA LYS A 246 2.13 1.58 13.57
C LYS A 246 1.31 2.18 14.70
N THR A 247 0.03 2.45 14.45
CA THR A 247 -0.89 2.97 15.48
C THR A 247 -1.08 1.96 16.61
N LEU A 248 -1.31 0.69 16.28
CA LEU A 248 -1.43 -0.39 17.27
C LEU A 248 -0.13 -0.58 18.05
N TYR A 249 1.01 -0.59 17.38
CA TYR A 249 2.31 -0.73 18.01
C TYR A 249 2.59 0.38 19.01
N GLY A 250 2.37 1.64 18.65
CA GLY A 250 2.54 2.78 19.57
C GLY A 250 1.65 2.69 20.80
N THR A 251 0.39 2.22 20.62
CA THR A 251 -0.53 2.01 21.74
C THR A 251 -0.04 0.89 22.66
N TYR A 252 0.44 -0.23 22.08
CA TYR A 252 0.94 -1.36 22.85
C TYR A 252 2.25 -1.04 23.59
N GLU A 253 3.16 -0.33 22.96
CA GLU A 253 4.38 0.16 23.61
C GLU A 253 4.07 0.98 24.86
N LYS A 254 3.10 1.89 24.74
CA LYS A 254 2.65 2.71 25.88
C LYS A 254 2.09 1.84 27.01
N ILE A 255 1.18 0.91 26.72
CA ILE A 255 0.57 0.01 27.71
C ILE A 255 1.63 -0.85 28.41
N ILE A 256 2.57 -1.40 27.65
CA ILE A 256 3.68 -2.20 28.19
C ILE A 256 4.58 -1.32 29.06
N GLY A 257 4.91 -0.12 28.60
CA GLY A 257 5.69 0.86 29.37
C GLY A 257 5.04 1.19 30.70
N ASP A 258 3.74 1.48 30.71
CA ASP A 258 2.97 1.76 31.92
C ASP A 258 2.97 0.56 32.88
N LYS A 259 2.78 -0.67 32.40
CA LYS A 259 2.88 -1.88 33.22
C LYS A 259 4.26 -2.07 33.83
N VAL A 260 5.30 -1.92 33.02
CA VAL A 260 6.69 -2.02 33.52
C VAL A 260 6.98 -0.98 34.58
N ALA A 261 6.50 0.24 34.43
CA ALA A 261 6.65 1.30 35.42
C ALA A 261 5.96 0.93 36.75
N VAL A 262 4.71 0.45 36.68
CA VAL A 262 3.96 -0.02 37.86
C VAL A 262 4.69 -1.18 38.58
N TRP A 263 5.20 -2.14 37.80
CA TRP A 263 5.94 -3.27 38.39
C TRP A 263 7.26 -2.83 39.05
N LYS A 264 8.01 -1.95 38.39
CA LYS A 264 9.23 -1.37 38.99
C LYS A 264 8.93 -0.66 40.32
N GLN A 265 7.82 0.09 40.37
CA GLN A 265 7.40 0.79 41.58
C GLN A 265 6.98 -0.19 42.69
N ARG A 266 6.25 -1.27 42.36
CA ARG A 266 5.92 -2.34 43.31
C ARG A 266 7.17 -3.01 43.90
N ILE A 267 8.12 -3.42 43.05
CA ILE A 267 9.38 -4.03 43.46
C ILE A 267 10.17 -3.07 44.38
N ALA A 268 10.24 -1.79 44.00
CA ALA A 268 10.91 -0.80 44.83
C ALA A 268 10.24 -0.64 46.21
N ASN A 269 8.89 -0.60 46.26
CA ASN A 269 8.13 -0.51 47.48
C ASN A 269 8.28 -1.77 48.36
N GLU A 270 8.24 -2.96 47.80
CA GLU A 270 8.46 -4.22 48.50
C GLU A 270 9.91 -4.32 49.04
N SER A 271 10.88 -3.91 48.23
CA SER A 271 12.28 -3.84 48.67
C SER A 271 12.48 -2.87 49.84
N LEU A 272 11.80 -1.72 49.83
CA LEU A 272 11.81 -0.77 50.96
C LEU A 272 11.12 -1.33 52.20
N LYS A 273 9.94 -1.96 52.06
CA LYS A 273 9.26 -2.64 53.18
C LYS A 273 10.15 -3.70 53.83
N ASN A 274 10.78 -4.55 52.98
CA ASN A 274 11.70 -5.57 53.47
C ASN A 274 12.95 -5.00 54.16
N SER A 275 13.49 -3.87 53.69
CA SER A 275 14.65 -3.21 54.28
C SER A 275 14.32 -2.47 55.61
N LEU A 276 13.06 -2.05 55.75
CA LEU A 276 12.57 -1.36 56.97
C LEU A 276 12.01 -2.33 58.02
N GLY A 277 12.00 -3.64 57.76
CA GLY A 277 11.56 -4.65 58.72
C GLY A 277 10.05 -4.62 59.03
N VAL A 278 9.26 -3.96 58.17
CA VAL A 278 7.80 -3.92 58.33
C VAL A 278 7.24 -5.26 57.85
N ARG A 279 6.90 -6.16 58.80
CA ARG A 279 6.09 -7.32 58.50
C ARG A 279 4.62 -6.88 58.44
N ASP A 280 3.93 -7.16 57.32
CA ASP A 280 2.47 -7.05 57.30
C ASP A 280 1.91 -8.21 58.13
N ASP A 281 1.37 -7.89 59.35
CA ASP A 281 0.72 -8.83 60.28
C ASP A 281 -0.72 -9.21 59.84
N ASP A 282 -1.03 -9.17 58.55
CA ASP A 282 -2.39 -9.42 58.01
C ASP A 282 -2.54 -10.81 57.34
N ASP A 283 -1.83 -11.84 57.81
CA ASP A 283 -2.09 -13.21 57.34
C ASP A 283 -2.45 -14.18 58.50
N MET A 284 -3.36 -13.74 59.34
CA MET A 284 -4.00 -14.59 60.37
C MET A 284 -5.53 -14.43 60.31
N GLY A 285 -6.15 -15.16 59.42
CA GLY A 285 -7.61 -15.24 59.47
C GLY A 285 -8.27 -15.74 58.24
N GLU A 286 -8.23 -17.06 58.04
CA GLU A 286 -9.37 -17.89 57.64
C GLU A 286 -8.91 -19.33 57.37
N CYS A 287 -8.71 -20.06 58.44
CA CYS A 287 -8.90 -21.50 58.47
C CYS A 287 -10.09 -21.76 59.39
N LEU A 288 -11.28 -21.90 58.82
CA LEU A 288 -12.37 -22.73 59.34
C LEU A 288 -13.38 -23.02 58.20
#